data_cb84651322731369bf8ca8b72fd54229
#
_entry.id   cb84651322731369bf8ca8b72fd54229
#
_cell.length_a   1.000
_cell.length_b   1.000
_cell.length_c   1.000
_cell.angle_alpha   90.00
_cell.angle_beta   90.00
_cell.angle_gamma   90.00
#
_symmetry.space_group_name_H-M   'P 1'
#
loop_
_entity.id
_entity.type
_entity.pdbx_description
1 polymer ?
#
loop_
_entity_poly.entity_id
_entity_poly.type
_entity_poly.pdbx_seq_one_letter_code
_entity_poly.pdbx_strand_id
1 'polypeptide(L)' 'MTFLITITDEADTQLRALPVRDQRVIKAAVTARLRDQPTIPTKAIRRLRPNPLAEFELRVRDLRVLYNVE' A
#
# COMPACT_ATOMS: atom_id res chain seq x y z
N MET A 1 12.27 -10.14 -8.59
CA MET A 1 12.27 -8.81 -9.24
C MET A 1 11.81 -7.76 -8.25
N THR A 2 12.53 -6.66 -8.15
CA THR A 2 12.23 -5.61 -7.18
C THR A 2 11.49 -4.47 -7.87
N PHE A 3 10.35 -4.05 -7.31
CA PHE A 3 9.56 -2.95 -7.84
C PHE A 3 9.97 -1.63 -7.20
N LEU A 4 9.94 -0.56 -7.98
CA LEU A 4 10.13 0.79 -7.47
C LEU A 4 8.83 1.27 -6.83
N ILE A 5 8.89 1.73 -5.58
CA ILE A 5 7.73 2.23 -4.86
C ILE A 5 7.72 3.75 -4.92
N THR A 6 6.64 4.30 -5.46
CA THR A 6 6.42 5.75 -5.52
C THR A 6 5.18 6.09 -4.72
N ILE A 7 5.27 7.11 -3.87
CA ILE A 7 4.15 7.58 -3.06
C ILE A 7 3.61 8.86 -3.66
N THR A 8 2.29 8.90 -3.94
CA THR A 8 1.65 10.11 -4.45
C THR A 8 1.62 11.20 -3.38
N ASP A 9 1.49 12.47 -3.80
CA ASP A 9 1.39 13.59 -2.87
C ASP A 9 0.17 13.45 -1.96
N GLU A 10 -0.94 12.97 -2.50
CA GLU A 10 -2.15 12.73 -1.72
C GLU A 10 -1.93 11.66 -0.65
N ALA A 11 -1.33 10.54 -1.02
CA ALA A 11 -1.03 9.47 -0.07
C ALA A 11 -0.04 9.93 1.00
N ASP A 12 0.96 10.70 0.63
CA ASP A 12 1.93 11.25 1.57
C ASP A 12 1.24 12.16 2.59
N THR A 13 0.34 13.03 2.12
CA THR A 13 -0.44 13.90 2.98
C THR A 13 -1.28 13.10 3.97
N GLN A 14 -1.96 12.07 3.48
CA GLN A 14 -2.78 11.20 4.34
C GLN A 14 -1.91 10.45 5.36
N LEU A 15 -0.76 9.97 4.93
CA LEU A 15 0.16 9.26 5.81
C LEU A 15 0.66 10.16 6.94
N ARG A 16 1.02 11.41 6.62
CA ARG A 16 1.51 12.36 7.62
C ARG A 16 0.45 12.76 8.64
N ALA A 17 -0.82 12.64 8.28
CA ALA A 17 -1.93 12.92 9.18
C ALA A 17 -2.14 11.82 10.23
N LEU A 18 -1.51 10.66 10.05
CA LEU A 18 -1.62 9.55 11.00
C LEU A 18 -0.63 9.72 12.16
N PRO A 19 -0.92 9.10 13.31
CA PRO A 19 0.07 9.01 14.39
C PRO A 19 1.39 8.41 13.88
N VAL A 20 2.50 8.87 14.43
CA VAL A 20 3.84 8.40 14.01
C VAL A 20 3.96 6.88 14.07
N ARG A 21 3.36 6.26 15.07
CA ARG A 21 3.34 4.80 15.22
C ARG A 21 2.72 4.13 14.00
N ASP A 22 1.58 4.65 13.53
CA ASP A 22 0.89 4.09 12.36
C ASP A 22 1.68 4.34 11.08
N GLN A 23 2.33 5.50 10.97
CA GLN A 23 3.19 5.80 9.83
C GLN A 23 4.32 4.76 9.71
N ARG A 24 4.95 4.41 10.81
CA ARG A 24 6.02 3.42 10.82
C ARG A 24 5.52 2.04 10.42
N VAL A 25 4.37 1.65 10.92
CA VAL A 25 3.77 0.36 10.62
C VAL A 25 3.45 0.26 9.13
N ILE A 26 2.85 1.32 8.56
CA ILE A 26 2.51 1.34 7.13
C ILE A 26 3.77 1.29 6.27
N LYS A 27 4.78 2.10 6.57
CA LYS A 27 6.02 2.12 5.80
C LYS A 27 6.71 0.76 5.82
N ALA A 28 6.77 0.11 6.97
CA ALA A 28 7.35 -1.22 7.08
C ALA A 28 6.57 -2.26 6.28
N ALA A 29 5.25 -2.22 6.35
CA ALA A 29 4.40 -3.15 5.62
C ALA A 29 4.51 -2.96 4.09
N VAL A 30 4.51 -1.72 3.63
CA VAL A 30 4.67 -1.41 2.21
C VAL A 30 6.01 -1.94 1.71
N THR A 31 7.10 -1.67 2.43
CA THR A 31 8.41 -2.15 2.04
C THR A 31 8.47 -3.68 2.03
N ALA A 32 7.93 -4.32 3.05
CA ALA A 32 8.00 -5.78 3.17
C ALA A 32 7.14 -6.50 2.14
N ARG A 33 5.99 -5.92 1.75
CA ARG A 33 4.99 -6.61 0.94
C ARG A 33 4.99 -6.21 -0.52
N LEU A 34 5.30 -4.96 -0.83
CA LEU A 34 5.09 -4.42 -2.18
C LEU A 34 6.36 -4.33 -3.03
N ARG A 35 7.53 -4.55 -2.47
CA ARG A 35 8.78 -4.48 -3.24
C ARG A 35 8.94 -5.62 -4.23
N ASP A 36 8.59 -6.83 -3.82
CA ASP A 36 8.90 -8.03 -4.61
C ASP A 36 7.68 -8.66 -5.26
N GLN A 37 6.53 -8.69 -4.57
CA GLN A 37 5.34 -9.40 -5.05
C GLN A 37 4.05 -8.58 -4.86
N PRO A 38 3.99 -7.37 -5.42
CA PRO A 38 2.82 -6.50 -5.20
C PRO A 38 1.55 -6.97 -5.90
N THR A 39 1.65 -7.85 -6.89
CA THR A 39 0.51 -8.31 -7.68
C THR A 39 -0.02 -9.67 -7.24
N ILE A 40 0.60 -10.32 -6.26
CA ILE A 40 0.20 -11.65 -5.83
C ILE A 40 -0.72 -11.54 -4.61
N PRO A 41 -2.00 -11.91 -4.74
CA PRO A 41 -2.94 -11.85 -3.62
C PRO A 41 -2.48 -12.74 -2.46
N THR A 42 -2.66 -12.21 -1.25
CA THR A 42 -2.37 -12.92 0.00
C THR A 42 -3.46 -12.55 1.00
N LYS A 43 -3.29 -12.93 2.27
CA LYS A 43 -4.21 -12.49 3.32
C LYS A 43 -4.18 -10.98 3.50
N ALA A 44 -3.04 -10.33 3.21
CA ALA A 44 -2.86 -8.90 3.36
C ALA A 44 -3.09 -8.12 2.05
N ILE A 45 -2.89 -8.76 0.90
CA ILE A 45 -3.01 -8.12 -0.41
C ILE A 45 -4.24 -8.67 -1.13
N ARG A 46 -5.09 -7.77 -1.60
CA ARG A 46 -6.31 -8.11 -2.31
C ARG A 46 -6.41 -7.33 -3.61
N ARG A 47 -6.78 -8.03 -4.69
CA ARG A 47 -7.09 -7.37 -5.94
C ARG A 47 -8.51 -6.81 -5.86
N LEU A 48 -8.64 -5.54 -6.19
CA LEU A 48 -9.93 -4.86 -6.18
C LEU A 48 -10.67 -5.09 -7.50
N ARG A 49 -12.00 -4.96 -7.45
CA ARG A 49 -12.80 -4.91 -8.67
C ARG A 49 -12.42 -3.67 -9.47
N PRO A 50 -12.55 -3.69 -10.81
CA PRO A 50 -12.23 -2.51 -11.61
C PRO A 50 -12.91 -1.25 -11.07
N ASN A 51 -12.11 -0.22 -10.81
CA ASN A 51 -12.57 1.07 -10.30
C ASN A 51 -11.51 2.12 -10.62
N PRO A 52 -11.84 3.42 -10.56
CA PRO A 52 -10.91 4.48 -10.94
C PRO A 52 -9.84 4.77 -9.89
N LEU A 53 -9.91 4.18 -8.69
CA LEU A 53 -9.00 4.53 -7.60
C LEU A 53 -7.72 3.71 -7.58
N ALA A 54 -7.86 2.39 -7.61
CA ALA A 54 -6.70 1.52 -7.47
C ALA A 54 -6.97 0.11 -7.95
N GLU A 55 -5.91 -0.63 -8.28
CA GLU A 55 -6.01 -2.04 -8.67
C GLU A 55 -5.94 -2.97 -7.47
N PHE A 56 -5.21 -2.57 -6.42
CA PHE A 56 -4.92 -3.43 -5.28
C PHE A 56 -5.07 -2.71 -3.96
N GLU A 57 -5.27 -3.49 -2.92
CA GLU A 57 -5.37 -3.03 -1.54
C GLU A 57 -4.42 -3.85 -0.67
N LEU A 58 -3.60 -3.18 0.13
CA LEU A 58 -2.79 -3.80 1.19
C LEU A 58 -3.44 -3.47 2.53
N ARG A 59 -3.84 -4.48 3.27
CA ARG A 59 -4.41 -4.31 4.60
C ARG A 59 -3.29 -4.28 5.64
N VAL A 60 -3.27 -3.21 6.44
CA VAL A 60 -2.30 -3.02 7.51
C VAL A 60 -3.10 -2.68 8.78
N ARG A 61 -3.37 -3.68 9.63
CA ARG A 61 -4.23 -3.52 10.81
C ARG A 61 -5.61 -3.00 10.40
N ASP A 62 -6.02 -1.85 10.94
CA ASP A 62 -7.29 -1.20 10.60
C ASP A 62 -7.17 -0.27 9.40
N LEU A 63 -5.98 -0.15 8.84
CA LEU A 63 -5.69 0.76 7.73
C LEU A 63 -5.61 0.00 6.42
N ARG A 64 -5.81 0.71 5.31
CA ARG A 64 -5.73 0.15 3.97
C ARG A 64 -4.88 1.04 3.08
N VAL A 65 -3.97 0.42 2.37
CA VAL A 65 -3.14 1.11 1.38
C VAL A 65 -3.63 0.71 0.00
N LEU A 66 -4.10 1.68 -0.76
CA LEU A 66 -4.53 1.47 -2.15
C LEU A 66 -3.36 1.76 -3.07
N TYR A 67 -3.12 0.87 -4.04
CA TYR A 67 -1.98 1.04 -4.93
C TYR A 67 -2.22 0.46 -6.31
N ASN A 68 -1.43 0.93 -7.27
CA ASN A 68 -1.38 0.42 -8.63
C ASN A 68 0.03 -0.10 -8.92
N VAL A 69 0.12 -1.00 -9.88
CA VAL A 69 1.40 -1.54 -10.35
C VAL A 69 1.54 -1.20 -11.82
N GLU A 70 2.64 -0.55 -12.15
CA GLU A 70 2.97 -0.19 -13.53
C GLU A 70 4.01 -1.11 -14.11
#